data_730c2d939f629c5240086b9232548576
#
_entry.id   730c2d939f629c5240086b9232548576
#
_cell.length_a   1.000
_cell.length_b   1.000
_cell.length_c   1.000
_cell.angle_alpha   90.00
_cell.angle_beta   90.00
_cell.angle_gamma   90.00
#
_symmetry.space_group_name_H-M   'P 1'
#
loop_
_entity.id
_entity.type
_entity.pdbx_description
1 polymer ?
#
loop_
_entity_poly.entity_id
_entity_poly.type
_entity_poly.pdbx_seq_one_letter_code
_entity_poly.pdbx_strand_id
1 'polypeptide(L)'
;MEVRFRNRRLERQYLESREAERAYGVEVARKYIQRVNIIRACLDFEELMAQRPLACHPLRGDRAGQYAIKLTGFMRLIVTLERGELSVVCIEEVSKHYGD
;
A
#
# COMPACT_ATOMS: atom_id res chain seq x y z
N MET A 1 -11.15 -6.77 -1.08
CA MET A 1 -11.65 -5.58 -1.79
C MET A 1 -10.88 -5.33 -3.09
N GLU A 2 -11.40 -4.46 -3.92
CA GLU A 2 -10.75 -4.17 -5.19
C GLU A 2 -9.50 -3.33 -4.98
N VAL A 3 -8.44 -3.64 -5.75
CA VAL A 3 -7.19 -2.89 -5.73
C VAL A 3 -6.94 -2.34 -7.12
N ARG A 4 -6.64 -1.04 -7.17
CA ARG A 4 -6.22 -0.37 -8.40
C ARG A 4 -4.83 0.19 -8.17
N PHE A 5 -4.10 0.39 -9.26
CA PHE A 5 -2.74 0.94 -9.20
C PHE A 5 -2.73 2.28 -9.90
N ARG A 6 -2.06 3.25 -9.31
CA ARG A 6 -1.94 4.59 -9.88
C ARG A 6 -1.35 4.56 -11.29
N ASN A 7 -0.42 3.63 -11.54
CA ASN A 7 0.23 3.52 -12.84
C ASN A 7 0.63 2.08 -13.13
N ARG A 8 1.05 1.83 -14.37
CA ARG A 8 1.44 0.50 -14.83
C ARG A 8 2.67 -0.03 -14.12
N ARG A 9 3.58 0.85 -13.74
CA ARG A 9 4.81 0.47 -13.05
C ARG A 9 4.50 -0.22 -11.73
N LEU A 10 3.61 0.38 -10.93
CA LEU A 10 3.19 -0.20 -9.65
C LEU A 10 2.48 -1.54 -9.85
N GLU A 11 1.66 -1.66 -10.88
CA GLU A 11 0.97 -2.90 -11.19
C GLU A 11 1.96 -3.99 -11.60
N ARG A 12 2.91 -3.67 -12.48
CA ARG A 12 3.94 -4.63 -12.89
C ARG A 12 4.77 -5.11 -11.71
N GLN A 13 5.10 -4.21 -10.80
CA GLN A 13 5.87 -4.57 -9.61
C GLN A 13 5.11 -5.54 -8.71
N TYR A 14 3.79 -5.50 -8.75
CA TYR A 14 2.99 -6.47 -8.02
C TYR A 14 2.90 -7.82 -8.75
N LEU A 15 2.71 -7.79 -10.07
CA LEU A 15 2.55 -8.99 -10.87
C LEU A 15 3.87 -9.73 -11.12
N GLU A 16 4.99 -9.01 -11.17
CA GLU A 16 6.30 -9.56 -11.46
C GLU A 16 7.26 -9.21 -10.32
N SER A 17 7.52 -10.17 -9.44
CA SER A 17 8.34 -9.93 -8.25
C SER A 17 9.73 -9.36 -8.58
N ARG A 18 10.31 -9.74 -9.72
CA ARG A 18 11.61 -9.22 -10.14
C ARG A 18 11.59 -7.71 -10.36
N GLU A 19 10.48 -7.19 -10.87
CA GLU A 19 10.36 -5.75 -11.08
C GLU A 19 10.33 -4.99 -9.75
N ALA A 20 9.62 -5.55 -8.77
CA ALA A 20 9.61 -4.97 -7.42
C ALA A 20 10.99 -5.06 -6.78
N GLU A 21 11.67 -6.19 -6.93
CA GLU A 21 12.99 -6.39 -6.35
C GLU A 21 14.02 -5.42 -6.93
N ARG A 22 13.97 -5.16 -8.22
CA ARG A 22 14.85 -4.17 -8.85
C ARG A 22 14.61 -2.77 -8.30
N ALA A 23 13.34 -2.43 -8.07
CA ALA A 23 12.98 -1.08 -7.62
C ALA A 23 13.26 -0.87 -6.14
N TYR A 24 13.01 -1.88 -5.30
CA TYR A 24 12.94 -1.69 -3.85
C TYR A 24 13.86 -2.62 -3.06
N GLY A 25 14.50 -3.60 -3.68
CA GLY A 25 15.21 -4.66 -2.99
C GLY A 25 14.27 -5.80 -2.59
N VAL A 26 14.86 -6.94 -2.22
CA VAL A 26 14.11 -8.18 -1.98
C VAL A 26 13.13 -8.06 -0.82
N GLU A 27 13.58 -7.48 0.30
CA GLU A 27 12.73 -7.39 1.50
C GLU A 27 11.48 -6.53 1.27
N VAL A 28 11.69 -5.32 0.74
CA VAL A 28 10.59 -4.39 0.50
C VAL A 28 9.65 -4.94 -0.57
N ALA A 29 10.22 -5.54 -1.62
CA ALA A 29 9.43 -6.14 -2.69
C ALA A 29 8.49 -7.22 -2.16
N ARG A 30 9.01 -8.11 -1.31
CA ARG A 30 8.22 -9.18 -0.71
C ARG A 30 7.08 -8.60 0.15
N LYS A 31 7.38 -7.58 0.93
CA LYS A 31 6.37 -6.93 1.78
C LYS A 31 5.32 -6.21 0.94
N TYR A 32 5.75 -5.56 -0.13
CA TYR A 32 4.83 -4.88 -1.05
C TYR A 32 3.80 -5.87 -1.61
N ILE A 33 4.28 -6.96 -2.19
CA ILE A 33 3.40 -7.97 -2.79
C ILE A 33 2.48 -8.57 -1.72
N GLN A 34 3.03 -8.87 -0.55
CA GLN A 34 2.24 -9.42 0.57
C GLN A 34 1.13 -8.45 1.00
N ARG A 35 1.46 -7.14 1.14
CA ARG A 35 0.47 -6.15 1.57
C ARG A 35 -0.65 -5.99 0.55
N VAL A 36 -0.32 -5.96 -0.73
CA VAL A 36 -1.35 -5.90 -1.77
C VAL A 36 -2.26 -7.13 -1.70
N ASN A 37 -1.69 -8.31 -1.48
CA ASN A 37 -2.48 -9.52 -1.32
C ASN A 37 -3.41 -9.44 -0.10
N ILE A 38 -2.94 -8.90 1.01
CA ILE A 38 -3.76 -8.72 2.21
C ILE A 38 -4.91 -7.76 1.93
N ILE A 39 -4.63 -6.65 1.25
CA ILE A 39 -5.67 -5.69 0.87
C ILE A 39 -6.75 -6.39 0.04
N ARG A 40 -6.35 -7.18 -0.95
CA ARG A 40 -7.30 -7.90 -1.81
C ARG A 40 -8.15 -8.88 -1.02
N ALA A 41 -7.61 -9.46 0.04
CA ALA A 41 -8.33 -10.43 0.86
C ALA A 41 -9.30 -9.79 1.86
N CYS A 42 -9.13 -8.50 2.18
CA CYS A 42 -10.02 -7.80 3.08
C CYS A 42 -11.35 -7.49 2.41
N LEU A 43 -12.43 -7.47 3.20
CA LEU A 43 -13.75 -7.14 2.68
C LEU A 43 -13.87 -5.64 2.39
N ASP A 44 -13.31 -4.82 3.29
CA ASP A 44 -13.39 -3.37 3.15
C ASP A 44 -12.24 -2.71 3.91
N PHE A 45 -12.19 -1.39 3.85
CA PHE A 45 -11.12 -0.60 4.45
C PHE A 45 -11.09 -0.70 5.98
N GLU A 46 -12.22 -0.89 6.62
CA GLU A 46 -12.27 -1.03 8.07
C GLU A 46 -11.53 -2.30 8.50
N GLU A 47 -11.72 -3.39 7.76
CA GLU A 47 -11.01 -4.62 8.04
C GLU A 47 -9.51 -4.45 7.83
N LEU A 48 -9.11 -3.71 6.79
CA LEU A 48 -7.70 -3.42 6.54
C LEU A 48 -7.10 -2.62 7.70
N MET A 49 -7.80 -1.60 8.18
CA MET A 49 -7.34 -0.78 9.29
C MET A 49 -7.16 -1.57 10.58
N ALA A 50 -7.87 -2.68 10.72
CA ALA A 50 -7.78 -3.54 11.90
C ALA A 50 -6.57 -4.48 11.89
N GLN A 51 -5.83 -4.57 10.76
CA GLN A 51 -4.66 -5.42 10.64
C GLN A 51 -3.47 -4.78 11.34
N ARG A 52 -3.18 -5.17 12.57
CA ARG A 52 -2.13 -4.53 13.40
C ARG A 52 -0.76 -4.48 12.75
N PRO A 53 -0.25 -5.58 12.13
CA PRO A 53 1.10 -5.54 11.55
C PRO A 53 1.25 -4.52 10.41
N LEU A 54 0.16 -4.14 9.78
CA LEU A 54 0.16 -3.18 8.69
C LEU A 54 0.22 -1.74 9.19
N ALA A 55 -0.22 -1.49 10.43
CA ALA A 55 -0.21 -0.16 11.05
C ALA A 55 -0.80 0.91 10.10
N CYS A 56 -1.87 0.57 9.40
CA CYS A 56 -2.50 1.48 8.45
C CYS A 56 -3.09 2.68 9.18
N HIS A 57 -2.71 3.87 8.76
CA HIS A 57 -3.19 5.11 9.41
C HIS A 57 -3.26 6.26 8.42
N PRO A 58 -4.16 7.23 8.67
CA PRO A 58 -4.28 8.38 7.78
C PRO A 58 -3.09 9.32 7.91
N LEU A 59 -2.72 9.95 6.80
CA LEU A 59 -1.71 10.99 6.77
C LEU A 59 -2.38 12.36 6.94
N ARG A 60 -1.60 13.36 7.33
CA ARG A 60 -2.09 14.69 7.64
C ARG A 60 -1.50 15.74 6.71
N GLY A 61 -2.01 16.97 6.83
CA GLY A 61 -1.50 18.13 6.10
C GLY A 61 -1.72 17.98 4.61
N ASP A 62 -0.67 18.19 3.84
CA ASP A 62 -0.73 18.12 2.37
C ASP A 62 -1.10 16.74 1.86
N ARG A 63 -0.97 15.73 2.70
CA ARG A 63 -1.24 14.34 2.34
C ARG A 63 -2.57 13.84 2.88
N ALA A 64 -3.42 14.73 3.34
CA ALA A 64 -4.76 14.37 3.81
C ALA A 64 -5.50 13.60 2.70
N GLY A 65 -6.17 12.52 3.08
CA GLY A 65 -6.83 11.62 2.12
C GLY A 65 -5.98 10.43 1.74
N GLN A 66 -4.69 10.44 2.10
CA GLN A 66 -3.81 9.29 1.89
C GLN A 66 -3.63 8.52 3.19
N TYR A 67 -3.28 7.25 3.07
CA TYR A 67 -3.02 6.37 4.21
C TYR A 67 -1.68 5.69 4.01
N ALA A 68 -0.96 5.47 5.11
CA ALA A 68 0.32 4.77 5.07
C ALA A 68 0.16 3.38 5.67
N ILE A 69 0.70 2.38 4.98
CA ILE A 69 0.77 0.99 5.43
C ILE A 69 2.24 0.63 5.61
N LYS A 70 2.59 0.08 6.75
CA LYS A 70 3.98 -0.29 7.03
C LYS A 70 4.44 -1.42 6.12
N LEU A 71 5.60 -1.24 5.48
CA LEU A 71 6.30 -2.30 4.74
C LEU A 71 7.49 -2.79 5.57
N THR A 72 8.40 -1.88 5.90
CA THR A 72 9.55 -2.13 6.77
C THR A 72 9.69 -0.96 7.73
N GLY A 73 10.76 -0.93 8.52
CA GLY A 73 11.02 0.20 9.42
C GLY A 73 11.11 1.54 8.68
N PHE A 74 11.63 1.53 7.45
CA PHE A 74 11.87 2.75 6.68
C PHE A 74 10.91 2.97 5.51
N MET A 75 10.13 1.96 5.15
CA MET A 75 9.34 2.03 3.93
C MET A 75 7.85 1.89 4.21
N ARG A 76 7.05 2.66 3.47
CA ARG A 76 5.59 2.67 3.60
C ARG A 76 4.94 2.51 2.23
N LEU A 77 3.80 1.84 2.22
CA LEU A 77 2.93 1.77 1.05
C LEU A 77 1.85 2.83 1.23
N ILE A 78 1.77 3.76 0.30
CA ILE A 78 0.78 4.84 0.35
C ILE A 78 -0.42 4.44 -0.49
N VAL A 79 -1.60 4.53 0.10
CA VAL A 79 -2.84 4.16 -0.57
C VAL A 79 -3.90 5.25 -0.38
N THR A 80 -4.90 5.25 -1.26
CA THR A 80 -6.07 6.11 -1.15
C THR A 80 -7.32 5.26 -1.34
N LEU A 81 -8.46 5.81 -0.90
CA LEU A 81 -9.75 5.20 -1.18
C LEU A 81 -10.28 5.82 -2.47
N GLU A 82 -10.61 4.98 -3.43
CA GLU A 82 -11.10 5.45 -4.72
C GLU A 82 -12.48 6.07 -4.55
N ARG A 83 -12.56 7.40 -4.84
CA ARG A 83 -13.82 8.16 -4.70
C ARG A 83 -14.49 8.01 -3.33
N GLY A 84 -13.70 7.72 -2.30
CA GLY A 84 -14.23 7.55 -0.95
C GLY A 84 -14.92 6.22 -0.70
N GLU A 85 -14.89 5.28 -1.65
CA GLU A 85 -15.49 3.96 -1.46
C GLU A 85 -14.59 3.09 -0.57
N LEU A 86 -15.15 2.53 0.49
CA LEU A 86 -14.41 1.73 1.44
C LEU A 86 -13.99 0.35 0.90
N SER A 87 -14.45 -0.02 -0.28
CA SER A 87 -14.14 -1.31 -0.88
C SER A 87 -13.17 -1.23 -2.06
N VAL A 88 -12.72 -0.03 -2.43
CA VAL A 88 -11.77 0.17 -3.55
C VAL A 88 -10.57 0.96 -3.06
N VAL A 89 -9.39 0.35 -3.15
CA VAL A 89 -8.13 0.97 -2.72
C VAL A 89 -7.25 1.19 -3.93
N CYS A 90 -6.67 2.39 -4.04
CA CYS A 90 -5.68 2.69 -5.05
C CYS A 90 -4.28 2.69 -4.42
N ILE A 91 -3.36 1.93 -5.03
CA ILE A 91 -1.96 1.93 -4.64
C ILE A 91 -1.30 3.15 -5.27
N GLU A 92 -0.80 4.07 -4.44
CA GLU A 92 -0.27 5.35 -4.89
C GLU A 92 1.24 5.34 -5.09
N GLU A 93 1.97 4.83 -4.10
CA GLU A 93 3.43 4.79 -4.19
C GLU A 93 4.02 3.93 -3.06
N VAL A 94 5.28 3.54 -3.25
CA VAL A 94 6.13 3.01 -2.18
C VAL A 94 7.06 4.14 -1.79
N SER A 95 7.03 4.54 -0.53
CA SER A 95 7.69 5.75 -0.07
C SER A 95 8.51 5.50 1.19
N LYS A 96 9.53 6.30 1.40
CA LYS A 96 10.27 6.27 2.65
C LYS A 96 9.41 6.85 3.77
N HIS A 97 9.64 6.34 4.97
CA HIS A 97 8.96 6.84 6.16
C HIS A 97 9.66 8.11 6.67
N TYR A 98 8.91 9.20 6.75
CA TYR A 98 9.42 10.49 7.22
C TYR A 98 8.69 10.93 8.49
N GLY A 99 8.82 10.15 9.56
CA GLY A 99 8.33 10.57 10.87
C GLY A 99 6.82 10.76 11.00
N ASP A 100 6.04 10.01 10.29
CA ASP A 100 4.59 10.07 10.42
C ASP A 100 4.08 9.36 11.67
#